data_f634f30821633768c10e9c567b60c744
#
_entry.id   f634f30821633768c10e9c567b60c744
#
_cell.length_a   1.000
_cell.length_b   1.000
_cell.length_c   1.000
_cell.angle_alpha   90.00
_cell.angle_beta   90.00
_cell.angle_gamma   90.00
#
_symmetry.space_group_name_H-M   'P 1'
#
loop_
_entity.id
_entity.type
_entity.pdbx_description
1 polymer ?
#
loop_
_entity_poly.entity_id
_entity_poly.type
_entity_poly.pdbx_seq_one_letter_code
_entity_poly.pdbx_strand_id
1 'polypeptide(L)'
;MIALGRSLPGGNAQNIRWIDSFAEDFPINGGPFDLTVAAASIHWMDHSRLFPHLLANAAPGHVMAVISGDYPFEPPWQSDWHSFLVKWVPAVTGQPFDHDKRSEGMRSYQKYLNLYGSEHFVSEHPFQQSVEDFVSCQHSRDTFAPSKLGDRIASFDAELAELLRFYADDNQLSFVVGTRIAWGEIKLI
;
A
#
# COMPACT_ATOMS: atom_id res chain seq x y z
N MET A 1 10.99 9.73 5.46
CA MET A 1 9.56 9.93 5.18
C MET A 1 9.03 11.27 5.69
N ILE A 2 9.14 11.62 6.97
CA ILE A 2 8.61 12.90 7.53
C ILE A 2 9.21 14.14 6.83
N ALA A 3 10.53 14.17 6.60
CA ALA A 3 11.17 15.28 5.89
C ALA A 3 10.59 15.49 4.48
N LEU A 4 10.37 14.39 3.75
CA LEU A 4 9.72 14.42 2.45
C LEU A 4 8.26 14.88 2.56
N GLY A 5 7.50 14.34 3.51
CA GLY A 5 6.12 14.76 3.73
C GLY A 5 5.98 16.25 3.99
N ARG A 6 6.90 16.82 4.78
CA ARG A 6 6.95 18.28 5.05
C ARG A 6 7.29 19.11 3.82
N SER A 7 8.02 18.56 2.85
CA SER A 7 8.41 19.27 1.62
C SER A 7 7.30 19.28 0.55
N LEU A 8 6.26 18.44 0.69
CA LEU A 8 5.14 18.40 -0.23
C LEU A 8 4.22 19.62 -0.05
N PRO A 9 3.46 20.01 -1.09
CA PRO A 9 2.47 21.07 -0.97
C PRO A 9 1.50 20.80 0.20
N GLY A 10 1.39 21.79 1.11
CA GLY A 10 0.57 21.65 2.33
C GLY A 10 1.20 20.86 3.47
N GLY A 11 2.34 20.17 3.27
CA GLY A 11 2.96 19.33 4.28
C GLY A 11 3.44 20.04 5.55
N ASN A 12 3.59 21.37 5.51
CA ASN A 12 3.90 22.23 6.67
C ASN A 12 2.70 23.07 7.12
N ALA A 13 1.47 22.69 6.76
CA ALA A 13 0.29 23.41 7.24
C ALA A 13 0.20 23.37 8.77
N GLN A 14 -0.28 24.45 9.39
CA GLN A 14 -0.32 24.61 10.85
C GLN A 14 -1.17 23.55 11.57
N ASN A 15 -2.12 22.95 10.86
CA ASN A 15 -2.96 21.87 11.36
C ASN A 15 -2.35 20.47 11.19
N ILE A 16 -1.13 20.34 10.64
CA ILE A 16 -0.43 19.07 10.49
C ILE A 16 0.65 18.95 11.56
N ARG A 17 0.57 17.87 12.32
CA ARG A 17 1.59 17.46 13.26
C ARG A 17 2.25 16.15 12.81
N TRP A 18 3.51 16.19 12.48
CA TRP A 18 4.31 15.03 12.15
C TRP A 18 4.92 14.42 13.43
N ILE A 19 4.73 13.12 13.62
CA ILE A 19 5.24 12.36 14.77
C ILE A 19 6.12 11.24 14.24
N ASP A 20 7.36 11.15 14.71
CA ASP A 20 8.27 10.05 14.41
C ASP A 20 8.11 8.97 15.49
N SER A 21 7.25 7.98 15.19
CA SER A 21 6.91 6.90 16.10
C SER A 21 6.36 5.71 15.32
N PHE A 22 6.43 4.52 15.89
CA PHE A 22 5.58 3.42 15.46
C PHE A 22 4.11 3.76 15.73
N ALA A 23 3.22 3.25 14.88
CA ALA A 23 1.79 3.52 15.04
C ALA A 23 1.21 2.88 16.32
N GLU A 24 1.82 1.80 16.78
CA GLU A 24 1.48 1.09 18.01
C GLU A 24 1.87 1.86 19.28
N ASP A 25 2.77 2.83 19.18
CA ASP A 25 3.40 3.53 20.30
C ASP A 25 3.32 5.06 20.19
N PHE A 26 2.50 5.61 19.23
CA PHE A 26 2.44 7.05 19.06
C PHE A 26 1.97 7.74 20.34
N PRO A 27 2.58 8.90 20.71
CA PRO A 27 2.21 9.59 21.93
C PRO A 27 0.81 10.19 21.82
N ILE A 28 -0.04 9.89 22.81
CA ILE A 28 -1.42 10.31 22.91
C ILE A 28 -1.49 11.75 23.45
N ASN A 29 -1.03 12.70 22.65
CA ASN A 29 -1.12 14.11 23.00
C ASN A 29 -2.09 14.80 22.01
N GLY A 30 -3.35 14.94 22.37
CA GLY A 30 -4.35 15.62 21.58
C GLY A 30 -5.60 14.78 21.24
N GLY A 31 -5.70 13.55 21.79
CA GLY A 31 -6.97 12.79 21.73
C GLY A 31 -8.02 13.29 22.72
N PRO A 32 -9.21 12.71 22.69
CA PRO A 32 -9.61 11.59 21.86
C PRO A 32 -9.80 11.96 20.38
N PHE A 33 -9.64 10.98 19.49
CA PHE A 33 -9.75 11.16 18.04
C PHE A 33 -11.09 10.66 17.51
N ASP A 34 -11.69 11.40 16.59
CA ASP A 34 -12.94 11.01 15.92
C ASP A 34 -12.70 10.09 14.73
N LEU A 35 -11.53 10.20 14.10
CA LEU A 35 -11.15 9.44 12.91
C LEU A 35 -9.69 9.03 12.97
N THR A 36 -9.44 7.77 12.65
CA THR A 36 -8.09 7.27 12.32
C THR A 36 -8.05 6.79 10.88
N VAL A 37 -7.02 7.16 10.13
CA VAL A 37 -6.84 6.72 8.75
C VAL A 37 -5.51 6.00 8.61
N ALA A 38 -5.55 4.77 8.09
CA ALA A 38 -4.35 4.04 7.65
C ALA A 38 -4.35 3.97 6.12
N ALA A 39 -3.47 4.75 5.49
CA ALA A 39 -3.32 4.79 4.04
C ALA A 39 -2.09 3.96 3.62
N ALA A 40 -2.32 2.86 2.91
CA ALA A 40 -1.31 1.91 2.40
C ALA A 40 -0.29 1.44 3.47
N SER A 41 -0.66 1.41 4.74
CA SER A 41 0.27 1.20 5.85
C SER A 41 -0.14 0.11 6.84
N ILE A 42 -1.43 -0.20 6.97
CA ILE A 42 -1.97 -1.08 8.01
C ILE A 42 -1.31 -2.47 8.06
N HIS A 43 -0.90 -3.00 6.91
CA HIS A 43 -0.30 -4.33 6.79
C HIS A 43 1.14 -4.42 7.34
N TRP A 44 1.75 -3.30 7.70
CA TRP A 44 3.07 -3.22 8.35
C TRP A 44 2.99 -3.23 9.88
N MET A 45 1.78 -3.08 10.44
CA MET A 45 1.57 -2.82 11.86
C MET A 45 1.24 -4.11 12.63
N ASP A 46 1.65 -4.17 13.89
CA ASP A 46 1.18 -5.20 14.82
C ASP A 46 -0.26 -4.86 15.27
N HIS A 47 -1.21 -5.50 14.64
CA HIS A 47 -2.63 -5.25 14.90
C HIS A 47 -3.02 -5.55 16.36
N SER A 48 -2.36 -6.52 17.01
CA SER A 48 -2.67 -6.88 18.40
C SER A 48 -2.28 -5.78 19.41
N ARG A 49 -1.30 -4.95 19.05
CA ARG A 49 -0.89 -3.77 19.82
C ARG A 49 -1.61 -2.51 19.34
N LEU A 50 -1.74 -2.34 18.03
CA LEU A 50 -2.29 -1.14 17.42
C LEU A 50 -3.74 -0.88 17.84
N PHE A 51 -4.62 -1.88 17.65
CA PHE A 51 -6.06 -1.65 17.86
C PHE A 51 -6.45 -1.35 19.31
N PRO A 52 -5.91 -2.02 20.35
CA PRO A 52 -6.11 -1.58 21.73
C PRO A 52 -5.61 -0.16 22.01
N HIS A 53 -4.47 0.22 21.41
CA HIS A 53 -3.91 1.56 21.55
C HIS A 53 -4.80 2.63 20.89
N LEU A 54 -5.30 2.37 19.69
CA LEU A 54 -6.25 3.26 19.01
C LEU A 54 -7.56 3.38 19.79
N LEU A 55 -8.11 2.27 20.27
CA LEU A 55 -9.37 2.27 21.03
C LEU A 55 -9.27 3.07 22.33
N ALA A 56 -8.14 2.98 23.03
CA ALA A 56 -7.90 3.75 24.24
C ALA A 56 -7.90 5.28 24.01
N ASN A 57 -7.80 5.71 22.75
CA ASN A 57 -7.73 7.11 22.33
C ASN A 57 -8.89 7.52 21.40
N ALA A 58 -9.83 6.64 21.20
CA ALA A 58 -10.99 6.88 20.37
C ALA A 58 -12.03 7.75 21.09
N ALA A 59 -12.56 8.75 20.40
CA ALA A 59 -13.75 9.47 20.84
C ALA A 59 -15.00 8.58 20.74
N PRO A 60 -16.08 8.90 21.47
CA PRO A 60 -17.37 8.27 21.20
C PRO A 60 -17.79 8.43 19.73
N GLY A 61 -18.05 7.31 19.03
CA GLY A 61 -18.37 7.34 17.61
C GLY A 61 -17.16 7.39 16.67
N HIS A 62 -15.94 7.15 17.18
CA HIS A 62 -14.73 7.06 16.38
C HIS A 62 -14.87 6.08 15.21
N VAL A 63 -14.32 6.46 14.07
CA VAL A 63 -14.24 5.63 12.86
C VAL A 63 -12.78 5.34 12.51
N MET A 64 -12.49 4.08 12.23
CA MET A 64 -11.25 3.65 11.59
C MET A 64 -11.50 3.47 10.11
N ALA A 65 -10.71 4.16 9.27
CA ALA A 65 -10.71 4.00 7.83
C ALA A 65 -9.38 3.43 7.34
N VAL A 66 -9.44 2.44 6.47
CA VAL A 66 -8.27 1.84 5.83
C VAL A 66 -8.36 2.08 4.34
N ILE A 67 -7.37 2.78 3.79
CA ILE A 67 -7.23 3.04 2.36
C ILE A 67 -6.13 2.13 1.83
N SER A 68 -6.43 1.39 0.77
CA SER A 68 -5.50 0.52 0.07
C SER A 68 -5.70 0.63 -1.44
N GLY A 69 -4.69 0.34 -2.21
CA GLY A 69 -4.70 0.52 -3.66
C GLY A 69 -3.51 1.38 -4.06
N ASP A 70 -3.54 2.03 -5.16
CA ASP A 70 -2.44 2.64 -5.91
C ASP A 70 -1.82 1.68 -6.94
N TYR A 71 -2.61 0.74 -7.43
CA TYR A 71 -2.14 -0.24 -8.42
C TYR A 71 -2.94 -0.12 -9.72
N PRO A 72 -2.34 -0.50 -10.85
CA PRO A 72 -3.08 -0.60 -12.10
C PRO A 72 -4.28 -1.52 -11.95
N PHE A 73 -5.46 -1.00 -12.29
CA PHE A 73 -6.71 -1.74 -12.23
C PHE A 73 -6.97 -2.41 -13.59
N GLU A 74 -7.03 -3.73 -13.61
CA GLU A 74 -7.24 -4.55 -14.81
C GLU A 74 -6.39 -4.12 -16.03
N PRO A 75 -5.05 -3.94 -15.85
CA PRO A 75 -4.22 -3.48 -16.93
C PRO A 75 -4.06 -4.56 -18.01
N PRO A 76 -3.78 -4.19 -19.28
CA PRO A 76 -3.64 -5.16 -20.37
C PRO A 76 -2.52 -6.19 -20.12
N TRP A 77 -1.53 -5.88 -19.33
CA TRP A 77 -0.42 -6.77 -18.93
C TRP A 77 -0.69 -7.62 -17.70
N GLN A 78 -1.91 -7.69 -17.19
CA GLN A 78 -2.22 -8.38 -15.92
C GLN A 78 -1.80 -9.85 -15.91
N SER A 79 -2.03 -10.58 -17.01
CA SER A 79 -1.65 -11.99 -17.13
C SER A 79 -0.14 -12.19 -17.11
N ASP A 80 0.58 -11.36 -17.86
CA ASP A 80 2.04 -11.43 -17.96
C ASP A 80 2.69 -10.99 -16.63
N TRP A 81 2.11 -9.98 -15.98
CA TRP A 81 2.49 -9.58 -14.64
C TRP A 81 2.31 -10.72 -13.63
N HIS A 82 1.21 -11.45 -13.69
CA HIS A 82 1.01 -12.64 -12.85
C HIS A 82 2.11 -13.68 -13.09
N SER A 83 2.39 -13.99 -14.34
CA SER A 83 3.45 -14.94 -14.73
C SER A 83 4.84 -14.48 -14.24
N PHE A 84 5.11 -13.18 -14.34
CA PHE A 84 6.31 -12.56 -13.80
C PHE A 84 6.43 -12.74 -12.28
N LEU A 85 5.33 -12.54 -11.54
CA LEU A 85 5.30 -12.75 -10.09
C LEU A 85 5.52 -14.21 -9.70
N VAL A 86 4.89 -15.14 -10.42
CA VAL A 86 5.08 -16.60 -10.20
C VAL A 86 6.54 -17.01 -10.38
N LYS A 87 7.28 -16.38 -11.29
CA LYS A 87 8.72 -16.59 -11.49
C LYS A 87 9.58 -15.92 -10.42
N TRP A 88 9.37 -14.61 -10.22
CA TRP A 88 10.31 -13.77 -9.46
C TRP A 88 10.11 -13.83 -7.95
N VAL A 89 8.87 -14.02 -7.46
CA VAL A 89 8.63 -14.10 -6.00
C VAL A 89 9.37 -15.29 -5.39
N PRO A 90 9.28 -16.51 -5.94
CA PRO A 90 10.07 -17.64 -5.41
C PRO A 90 11.58 -17.42 -5.52
N ALA A 91 12.04 -16.83 -6.62
CA ALA A 91 13.46 -16.56 -6.82
C ALA A 91 14.04 -15.59 -5.77
N VAL A 92 13.24 -14.68 -5.24
CA VAL A 92 13.67 -13.68 -4.24
C VAL A 92 13.42 -14.16 -2.81
N THR A 93 12.26 -14.79 -2.57
CA THR A 93 11.79 -15.09 -1.20
C THR A 93 12.00 -16.54 -0.79
N GLY A 94 12.27 -17.44 -1.76
CA GLY A 94 12.29 -18.90 -1.53
C GLY A 94 10.89 -19.49 -1.28
N GLN A 95 9.81 -18.71 -1.40
CA GLN A 95 8.43 -19.16 -1.18
C GLN A 95 7.62 -19.01 -2.48
N PRO A 96 6.70 -19.95 -2.78
CA PRO A 96 5.84 -19.82 -3.95
C PRO A 96 5.00 -18.55 -3.87
N PHE A 97 4.70 -17.98 -5.05
CA PHE A 97 3.74 -16.90 -5.13
C PHE A 97 2.33 -17.42 -4.88
N ASP A 98 1.70 -16.91 -3.83
CA ASP A 98 0.35 -17.27 -3.44
C ASP A 98 -0.48 -15.99 -3.32
N HIS A 99 -1.33 -15.77 -4.31
CA HIS A 99 -2.18 -14.58 -4.39
C HIS A 99 -3.20 -14.54 -3.25
N ASP A 100 -3.79 -15.68 -2.88
CA ASP A 100 -4.87 -15.74 -1.89
C ASP A 100 -4.32 -15.48 -0.49
N LYS A 101 -3.21 -16.13 -0.13
CA LYS A 101 -2.52 -15.88 1.13
C LYS A 101 -2.07 -14.43 1.28
N ARG A 102 -1.57 -13.82 0.20
CA ARG A 102 -1.21 -12.40 0.20
C ARG A 102 -2.43 -11.51 0.42
N SER A 103 -3.52 -11.79 -0.28
CA SER A 103 -4.79 -11.05 -0.17
C SER A 103 -5.40 -11.18 1.23
N GLU A 104 -5.32 -12.35 1.85
CA GLU A 104 -5.76 -12.58 3.23
C GLU A 104 -4.90 -11.80 4.24
N GLY A 105 -3.57 -11.83 4.09
CA GLY A 105 -2.65 -11.03 4.92
C GLY A 105 -2.96 -9.54 4.86
N MET A 106 -3.20 -9.00 3.67
CA MET A 106 -3.57 -7.59 3.47
C MET A 106 -4.90 -7.20 4.13
N ARG A 107 -5.81 -8.15 4.37
CA ARG A 107 -7.11 -7.93 5.00
C ARG A 107 -7.17 -8.37 6.46
N SER A 108 -6.08 -8.82 7.04
CA SER A 108 -6.02 -9.35 8.41
C SER A 108 -6.49 -8.36 9.48
N TYR A 109 -6.43 -7.05 9.23
CA TYR A 109 -6.94 -6.01 10.11
C TYR A 109 -8.47 -6.06 10.28
N GLN A 110 -9.21 -6.60 9.29
CA GLN A 110 -10.67 -6.57 9.28
C GLN A 110 -11.29 -7.32 10.46
N LYS A 111 -10.60 -8.30 11.04
CA LYS A 111 -11.05 -8.99 12.25
C LYS A 111 -11.19 -8.07 13.46
N TYR A 112 -10.48 -6.92 13.46
CA TYR A 112 -10.54 -5.91 14.52
C TYR A 112 -11.56 -4.79 14.25
N LEU A 113 -12.36 -4.89 13.18
CA LEU A 113 -13.36 -3.89 12.82
C LEU A 113 -14.77 -4.50 12.72
N ASN A 114 -15.76 -3.78 13.24
CA ASN A 114 -17.13 -3.89 12.79
C ASN A 114 -17.28 -2.98 11.58
N LEU A 115 -17.18 -3.55 10.38
CA LEU A 115 -17.22 -2.77 9.15
C LEU A 115 -18.60 -2.15 8.94
N TYR A 116 -18.64 -0.84 8.68
CA TYR A 116 -19.83 -0.11 8.23
C TYR A 116 -19.97 -0.19 6.72
N GLY A 117 -18.86 -0.23 5.99
CA GLY A 117 -18.85 -0.34 4.55
C GLY A 117 -17.46 -0.45 3.96
N SER A 118 -17.44 -0.66 2.65
CA SER A 118 -16.25 -0.56 1.82
C SER A 118 -16.63 -0.11 0.43
N GLU A 119 -15.78 0.69 -0.20
CA GLU A 119 -15.95 1.16 -1.57
C GLU A 119 -14.67 0.92 -2.37
N HIS A 120 -14.86 0.78 -3.66
CA HIS A 120 -13.77 0.67 -4.62
C HIS A 120 -13.90 1.79 -5.65
N PHE A 121 -12.84 2.54 -5.81
CA PHE A 121 -12.73 3.65 -6.75
C PHE A 121 -11.74 3.29 -7.84
N VAL A 122 -12.07 3.66 -9.06
CA VAL A 122 -11.15 3.60 -10.20
C VAL A 122 -11.01 5.02 -10.73
N SER A 123 -9.78 5.44 -11.04
CA SER A 123 -9.53 6.80 -11.54
C SER A 123 -10.30 7.04 -12.84
N GLU A 124 -10.92 8.23 -12.96
CA GLU A 124 -11.69 8.62 -14.16
C GLU A 124 -10.78 8.77 -15.39
N HIS A 125 -9.54 9.19 -15.16
CA HIS A 125 -8.55 9.38 -16.23
C HIS A 125 -7.39 8.41 -16.08
N PRO A 126 -6.82 7.93 -17.20
CA PRO A 126 -5.63 7.11 -17.14
C PRO A 126 -4.44 7.87 -16.55
N PHE A 127 -3.69 7.19 -15.72
CA PHE A 127 -2.39 7.60 -15.28
C PHE A 127 -1.34 7.24 -16.35
N GLN A 128 -0.40 8.14 -16.59
CA GLN A 128 0.70 7.93 -17.52
C GLN A 128 2.00 7.77 -16.74
N GLN A 129 2.75 6.72 -17.08
CA GLN A 129 4.02 6.45 -16.42
C GLN A 129 4.99 5.82 -17.42
N SER A 130 6.25 6.26 -17.41
CA SER A 130 7.27 5.59 -18.22
C SER A 130 7.49 4.15 -17.76
N VAL A 131 7.94 3.29 -18.67
CA VAL A 131 8.28 1.89 -18.32
C VAL A 131 9.35 1.88 -17.22
N GLU A 132 10.35 2.74 -17.30
CA GLU A 132 11.44 2.83 -16.32
C GLU A 132 10.95 3.25 -14.94
N ASP A 133 10.05 4.24 -14.88
CA ASP A 133 9.46 4.66 -13.60
C ASP A 133 8.58 3.56 -13.00
N PHE A 134 7.82 2.85 -13.84
CA PHE A 134 7.02 1.71 -13.35
C PHE A 134 7.89 0.61 -12.77
N VAL A 135 8.99 0.25 -13.45
CA VAL A 135 9.98 -0.72 -12.95
C VAL A 135 10.59 -0.24 -11.64
N SER A 136 11.05 1.01 -11.60
CA SER A 136 11.63 1.63 -10.41
C SER A 136 10.67 1.62 -9.21
N CYS A 137 9.37 1.86 -9.43
CA CYS A 137 8.35 1.79 -8.39
C CYS A 137 8.22 0.41 -7.75
N GLN A 138 8.57 -0.68 -8.47
CA GLN A 138 8.52 -2.03 -7.87
C GLN A 138 9.54 -2.21 -6.76
N HIS A 139 10.63 -1.46 -6.76
CA HIS A 139 11.65 -1.50 -5.71
C HIS A 139 11.19 -0.88 -4.38
N SER A 140 10.10 -0.14 -4.36
CA SER A 140 9.46 0.31 -3.12
C SER A 140 8.70 -0.82 -2.39
N ARG A 141 8.43 -1.93 -3.07
CA ARG A 141 7.76 -3.10 -2.49
C ARG A 141 8.77 -3.94 -1.72
N ASP A 142 8.40 -4.37 -0.52
CA ASP A 142 9.27 -5.18 0.33
C ASP A 142 9.83 -6.42 -0.39
N THR A 143 9.01 -7.12 -1.20
CA THR A 143 9.43 -8.33 -1.94
C THR A 143 10.55 -8.04 -2.93
N PHE A 144 10.52 -6.89 -3.60
CA PHE A 144 11.46 -6.52 -4.66
C PHE A 144 12.39 -5.37 -4.26
N ALA A 145 12.54 -5.15 -2.97
CA ALA A 145 13.49 -4.18 -2.45
C ALA A 145 14.93 -4.51 -2.93
N PRO A 146 15.74 -3.50 -3.26
CA PRO A 146 17.12 -3.72 -3.74
C PRO A 146 17.94 -4.63 -2.83
N SER A 147 17.76 -4.53 -1.51
CA SER A 147 18.41 -5.39 -0.52
C SER A 147 18.06 -6.88 -0.64
N LYS A 148 16.89 -7.21 -1.20
CA LYS A 148 16.44 -8.60 -1.41
C LYS A 148 16.77 -9.12 -2.80
N LEU A 149 16.73 -8.26 -3.79
CA LEU A 149 17.13 -8.60 -5.16
C LEU A 149 18.64 -8.84 -5.27
N GLY A 150 19.45 -8.01 -4.60
CA GLY A 150 20.92 -8.11 -4.68
C GLY A 150 21.42 -8.04 -6.13
N ASP A 151 22.29 -8.96 -6.53
CA ASP A 151 22.87 -9.01 -7.87
C ASP A 151 21.85 -9.26 -9.00
N ARG A 152 20.61 -9.59 -8.65
CA ARG A 152 19.54 -9.86 -9.63
C ARG A 152 18.77 -8.62 -10.06
N ILE A 153 19.04 -7.43 -9.49
CA ILE A 153 18.33 -6.18 -9.82
C ILE A 153 18.33 -5.95 -11.34
N ALA A 154 19.49 -5.98 -11.97
CA ALA A 154 19.60 -5.70 -13.41
C ALA A 154 18.79 -6.68 -14.27
N SER A 155 18.75 -7.95 -13.90
CA SER A 155 17.98 -8.97 -14.62
C SER A 155 16.48 -8.80 -14.39
N PHE A 156 16.06 -8.46 -13.17
CA PHE A 156 14.69 -8.16 -12.82
C PHE A 156 14.17 -6.96 -13.62
N ASP A 157 14.93 -5.86 -13.62
CA ASP A 157 14.56 -4.62 -14.30
C ASP A 157 14.48 -4.82 -15.81
N ALA A 158 15.47 -5.48 -16.41
CA ALA A 158 15.49 -5.73 -17.83
C ALA A 158 14.30 -6.58 -18.29
N GLU A 159 14.01 -7.67 -17.56
CA GLU A 159 12.90 -8.57 -17.92
C GLU A 159 11.53 -7.89 -17.73
N LEU A 160 11.35 -7.14 -16.64
CA LEU A 160 10.10 -6.41 -16.42
C LEU A 160 9.92 -5.30 -17.47
N ALA A 161 10.98 -4.56 -17.79
CA ALA A 161 10.92 -3.54 -18.83
C ALA A 161 10.59 -4.13 -20.19
N GLU A 162 11.19 -5.26 -20.57
CA GLU A 162 10.90 -5.96 -21.82
C GLU A 162 9.43 -6.37 -21.92
N LEU A 163 8.89 -6.96 -20.85
CA LEU A 163 7.47 -7.33 -20.76
C LEU A 163 6.57 -6.11 -20.96
N LEU A 164 6.86 -5.01 -20.26
CA LEU A 164 5.99 -3.83 -20.26
C LEU A 164 6.05 -3.02 -21.55
N ARG A 165 7.20 -3.01 -22.26
CA ARG A 165 7.34 -2.31 -23.55
C ARG A 165 6.39 -2.80 -24.61
N PHE A 166 5.95 -4.06 -24.55
CA PHE A 166 4.93 -4.57 -25.46
C PHE A 166 3.59 -3.83 -25.32
N TYR A 167 3.33 -3.27 -24.15
CA TYR A 167 2.07 -2.58 -23.84
C TYR A 167 2.21 -1.04 -23.79
N ALA A 168 3.43 -0.54 -23.97
CA ALA A 168 3.71 0.88 -23.94
C ALA A 168 3.55 1.52 -25.33
N ASP A 169 3.03 2.75 -25.34
CA ASP A 169 3.08 3.63 -26.49
C ASP A 169 4.10 4.73 -26.24
N ASP A 170 5.09 4.89 -27.13
CA ASP A 170 6.22 5.81 -26.96
C ASP A 170 6.84 5.71 -25.53
N ASN A 171 7.10 4.47 -25.09
CA ASN A 171 7.64 4.15 -23.76
C ASN A 171 6.76 4.58 -22.56
N GLN A 172 5.50 4.94 -22.81
CA GLN A 172 4.53 5.32 -21.78
C GLN A 172 3.47 4.23 -21.62
N LEU A 173 3.30 3.78 -20.38
CA LEU A 173 2.19 2.95 -19.94
C LEU A 173 1.00 3.84 -19.61
N SER A 174 -0.18 3.42 -20.07
CA SER A 174 -1.44 4.11 -19.76
C SER A 174 -2.37 3.15 -19.05
N PHE A 175 -2.79 3.50 -17.82
CA PHE A 175 -3.64 2.64 -17.01
C PHE A 175 -4.48 3.44 -16.01
N VAL A 176 -5.64 2.92 -15.65
CA VAL A 176 -6.43 3.46 -14.54
C VAL A 176 -5.95 2.86 -13.22
N VAL A 177 -6.10 3.62 -12.14
CA VAL A 177 -5.65 3.23 -10.80
C VAL A 177 -6.84 2.82 -9.96
N GLY A 178 -6.75 1.66 -9.32
CA GLY A 178 -7.74 1.17 -8.37
C GLY A 178 -7.37 1.51 -6.94
N THR A 179 -8.34 2.02 -6.18
CA THR A 179 -8.20 2.31 -4.74
C THR A 179 -9.43 1.78 -4.01
N ARG A 180 -9.20 1.17 -2.86
CA ARG A 180 -10.27 0.69 -1.98
C ARG A 180 -10.20 1.41 -0.64
N ILE A 181 -11.36 1.79 -0.14
CA ILE A 181 -11.53 2.23 1.25
C ILE A 181 -12.44 1.22 1.98
N ALA A 182 -12.09 0.89 3.22
CA ALA A 182 -12.97 0.16 4.15
C ALA A 182 -12.98 0.91 5.47
N TRP A 183 -14.16 1.03 6.11
CA TRP A 183 -14.27 1.79 7.35
C TRP A 183 -15.25 1.11 8.32
N GLY A 184 -15.04 1.37 9.60
CA GLY A 184 -15.87 0.79 10.66
C GLY A 184 -15.43 1.20 12.05
N GLU A 185 -16.09 0.64 13.02
CA GLU A 185 -15.78 0.79 14.44
C GLU A 185 -14.74 -0.24 14.88
N ILE A 186 -13.79 0.19 15.72
CA ILE A 186 -12.81 -0.74 16.31
C ILE A 186 -13.51 -1.64 17.32
N LYS A 187 -13.25 -2.95 17.21
CA LYS A 187 -13.61 -3.95 18.22
C LYS A 187 -12.36 -4.67 18.71
N LEU A 188 -12.34 -5.05 19.97
CA LEU A 188 -11.36 -6.00 20.51
C LEU A 188 -11.83 -7.43 20.28
N ILE A 189 -10.85 -8.32 20.05
CA ILE A 189 -11.08 -9.76 19.89
C ILE A 189 -10.59 -10.48 21.15
#